data_ba0397b625636973c18db5e84d082767
#
_entry.id   ba0397b625636973c18db5e84d082767
#
_cell.length_a   1.000
_cell.length_b   1.000
_cell.length_c   1.000
_cell.angle_alpha   90.00
_cell.angle_beta   90.00
_cell.angle_gamma   90.00
#
_symmetry.space_group_name_H-M   'P 1'
#
loop_
_entity.id
_entity.type
_entity.pdbx_description
1 polymer ?
#
loop_
_entity_poly.entity_id
_entity_poly.type
_entity_poly.pdbx_seq_one_letter_code
_entity_poly.pdbx_strand_id
1 'polypeptide(L)'
;MVAKTCGAELKFIECAKDGSIDLEKVKELITSRTKIVAMTQVSNVLGREYPVKEIAKLAHEKGAVMVVDGAQSTPHMRVDVTDLDADFFAFSGHKLLAPMGIGVLYGKEEILEKMPPFLSGGEMIDSVTRTSAVYAELPHKFEAGTVNAAGAAGLKAAIDYN
;
A
#
# COMPACT_ATOMS: atom_id res chain seq x y z
N MET A 1 -12.79 -10.05 2.32
CA MET A 1 -13.28 -10.37 0.97
C MET A 1 -12.17 -11.01 0.13
N VAL A 2 -11.02 -10.37 -0.16
CA VAL A 2 -9.92 -10.89 -0.99
C VAL A 2 -9.43 -12.27 -0.55
N ALA A 3 -9.09 -12.46 0.73
CA ALA A 3 -8.63 -13.75 1.24
C ALA A 3 -9.62 -14.91 0.92
N LYS A 4 -10.92 -14.65 1.06
CA LYS A 4 -11.97 -15.65 0.74
C LYS A 4 -11.99 -15.98 -0.76
N THR A 5 -11.80 -14.99 -1.62
CA THR A 5 -11.80 -15.19 -3.07
C THR A 5 -10.57 -15.98 -3.55
N CYS A 6 -9.41 -15.75 -2.92
CA CYS A 6 -8.16 -16.42 -3.25
C CYS A 6 -7.92 -17.74 -2.47
N GLY A 7 -8.86 -18.16 -1.59
CA GLY A 7 -8.68 -19.32 -0.74
C GLY A 7 -7.58 -19.15 0.32
N ALA A 8 -7.21 -17.91 0.64
CA ALA A 8 -6.18 -17.62 1.64
C ALA A 8 -6.78 -17.60 3.05
N GLU A 9 -5.99 -18.06 4.02
CA GLU A 9 -6.32 -17.96 5.45
C GLU A 9 -5.94 -16.55 5.94
N LEU A 10 -6.86 -15.88 6.62
CA LEU A 10 -6.64 -14.58 7.24
C LEU A 10 -6.31 -14.78 8.73
N LYS A 11 -5.17 -14.26 9.16
CA LYS A 11 -4.76 -14.20 10.55
C LYS A 11 -4.65 -12.75 11.01
N PHE A 12 -4.92 -12.51 12.29
CA PHE A 12 -4.90 -11.18 12.86
C PHE A 12 -3.75 -11.04 13.85
N ILE A 13 -3.03 -9.93 13.73
CA ILE A 13 -2.10 -9.47 14.77
C ILE A 13 -2.95 -8.83 15.87
N GLU A 14 -2.97 -9.45 17.03
CA GLU A 14 -3.70 -8.95 18.18
C GLU A 14 -2.89 -7.86 18.89
N CYS A 15 -3.56 -6.79 19.31
CA CYS A 15 -2.99 -5.78 20.16
C CYS A 15 -3.47 -5.94 21.63
N ALA A 16 -2.66 -5.48 22.56
CA ALA A 16 -3.01 -5.37 23.96
C ALA A 16 -4.09 -4.29 24.20
N LYS A 17 -4.61 -4.18 25.42
CA LYS A 17 -5.65 -3.19 25.76
C LYS A 17 -5.22 -1.73 25.55
N ASP A 18 -3.92 -1.47 25.64
CA ASP A 18 -3.33 -0.16 25.36
C ASP A 18 -2.99 0.05 23.87
N GLY A 19 -3.31 -0.92 23.02
CA GLY A 19 -3.03 -0.90 21.59
C GLY A 19 -1.60 -1.32 21.21
N SER A 20 -0.75 -1.73 22.16
CA SER A 20 0.60 -2.22 21.85
C SER A 20 0.57 -3.57 21.13
N ILE A 21 1.60 -3.81 20.30
CA ILE A 21 1.81 -5.06 19.58
C ILE A 21 3.05 -5.75 20.17
N ASP A 22 2.92 -7.05 20.42
CA ASP A 22 4.01 -7.91 20.88
C ASP A 22 4.72 -8.48 19.65
N LEU A 23 5.96 -8.04 19.40
CA LEU A 23 6.75 -8.48 18.24
C LEU A 23 7.09 -9.96 18.25
N GLU A 24 7.24 -10.59 19.43
CA GLU A 24 7.49 -12.04 19.50
C GLU A 24 6.26 -12.82 19.00
N LYS A 25 5.06 -12.39 19.38
CA LYS A 25 3.81 -12.98 18.85
C LYS A 25 3.65 -12.76 17.35
N VAL A 26 4.03 -11.58 16.85
CA VAL A 26 4.03 -11.31 15.41
C VAL A 26 4.98 -12.26 14.68
N LYS A 27 6.17 -12.47 15.22
CA LYS A 27 7.18 -13.38 14.67
C LYS A 27 6.69 -14.83 14.63
N GLU A 28 5.98 -15.29 15.65
CA GLU A 28 5.35 -16.62 15.67
C GLU A 28 4.23 -16.76 14.64
N LEU A 29 3.50 -15.69 14.40
CA LEU A 29 2.36 -15.66 13.48
C LEU A 29 2.80 -15.68 12.00
N ILE A 30 3.94 -15.03 11.67
CA ILE A 30 4.50 -14.97 10.33
C ILE A 30 5.31 -16.22 10.04
N THR A 31 4.87 -17.00 9.05
CA THR A 31 5.48 -18.29 8.66
C THR A 31 5.89 -18.27 7.18
N SER A 32 6.57 -19.33 6.71
CA SER A 32 6.90 -19.50 5.28
C SER A 32 5.66 -19.59 4.36
N ARG A 33 4.48 -19.80 4.93
CA ARG A 33 3.20 -19.78 4.19
C ARG A 33 2.61 -18.39 4.10
N THR A 34 3.06 -17.43 4.91
CA THR A 34 2.60 -16.04 4.86
C THR A 34 2.99 -15.41 3.52
N LYS A 35 2.04 -14.79 2.83
CA LYS A 35 2.25 -14.14 1.54
C LYS A 35 2.21 -12.62 1.66
N ILE A 36 1.34 -12.11 2.52
CA ILE A 36 1.16 -10.67 2.73
C ILE A 36 1.03 -10.41 4.22
N VAL A 37 1.75 -9.42 4.69
CA VAL A 37 1.55 -8.77 5.99
C VAL A 37 1.04 -7.37 5.72
N ALA A 38 -0.14 -7.02 6.25
CA ALA A 38 -0.75 -5.71 6.04
C ALA A 38 -1.09 -5.07 7.39
N MET A 39 -0.70 -3.82 7.57
CA MET A 39 -1.04 -3.07 8.78
C MET A 39 -1.03 -1.57 8.56
N THR A 40 -1.68 -0.83 9.44
CA THR A 40 -1.57 0.63 9.51
C THR A 40 -0.27 1.03 10.21
N GLN A 41 0.36 2.13 9.74
CA GLN A 41 1.51 2.71 10.45
C GLN A 41 1.07 3.45 11.71
N VAL A 42 -0.02 4.20 11.64
CA VAL A 42 -0.61 4.92 12.77
C VAL A 42 -2.10 4.59 12.88
N SER A 43 -2.54 4.21 14.06
CA SER A 43 -3.95 3.91 14.32
C SER A 43 -4.81 5.17 14.23
N ASN A 44 -5.89 5.12 13.46
CA ASN A 44 -6.90 6.19 13.40
C ASN A 44 -7.77 6.29 14.67
N VAL A 45 -7.76 5.27 15.51
CA VAL A 45 -8.54 5.23 16.76
C VAL A 45 -7.69 5.65 17.96
N LEU A 46 -6.47 5.12 18.05
CA LEU A 46 -5.60 5.30 19.21
C LEU A 46 -4.53 6.37 19.01
N GLY A 47 -4.28 6.81 17.76
CA GLY A 47 -3.15 7.68 17.44
C GLY A 47 -1.78 7.02 17.70
N ARG A 48 -1.76 5.69 17.87
CA ARG A 48 -0.55 4.94 18.18
C ARG A 48 0.21 4.61 16.91
N GLU A 49 1.50 4.88 16.91
CA GLU A 49 2.44 4.43 15.89
C GLU A 49 2.83 2.97 16.14
N TYR A 50 2.90 2.18 15.08
CA TYR A 50 3.28 0.76 15.12
C TYR A 50 4.66 0.53 14.52
N PRO A 51 5.38 -0.50 14.98
CA PRO A 51 6.74 -0.82 14.54
C PRO A 51 6.75 -1.49 13.16
N VAL A 52 6.34 -0.72 12.14
CA VAL A 52 6.20 -1.21 10.76
C VAL A 52 7.50 -1.73 10.19
N LYS A 53 8.62 -1.04 10.44
CA LYS A 53 9.95 -1.41 9.94
C LYS A 53 10.40 -2.78 10.48
N GLU A 54 10.20 -3.02 11.76
CA GLU A 54 10.53 -4.30 12.40
C GLU A 54 9.66 -5.43 11.86
N ILE A 55 8.38 -5.14 11.63
CA ILE A 55 7.44 -6.12 11.09
C ILE A 55 7.71 -6.39 9.60
N ALA A 56 8.09 -5.37 8.82
CA ALA A 56 8.53 -5.54 7.45
C ALA A 56 9.73 -6.49 7.35
N LYS A 57 10.72 -6.31 8.21
CA LYS A 57 11.88 -7.23 8.31
C LYS A 57 11.43 -8.67 8.58
N LEU A 58 10.55 -8.89 9.56
CA LEU A 58 10.03 -10.24 9.87
C LEU A 58 9.25 -10.84 8.69
N ALA A 59 8.49 -10.03 7.95
CA ALA A 59 7.76 -10.44 6.76
C ALA A 59 8.74 -10.89 5.66
N HIS A 60 9.75 -10.08 5.36
CA HIS A 60 10.74 -10.34 4.33
C HIS A 60 11.61 -11.56 4.63
N GLU A 61 11.96 -11.81 5.90
CA GLU A 61 12.65 -13.04 6.32
C GLU A 61 11.88 -14.33 5.96
N LYS A 62 10.57 -14.24 5.77
CA LYS A 62 9.70 -15.34 5.34
C LYS A 62 9.23 -15.27 3.89
N GLY A 63 9.71 -14.27 3.13
CA GLY A 63 9.35 -14.04 1.74
C GLY A 63 7.93 -13.49 1.56
N ALA A 64 7.37 -12.84 2.58
CA ALA A 64 6.08 -12.18 2.53
C ALA A 64 6.23 -10.70 2.13
N VAL A 65 5.22 -10.17 1.45
CA VAL A 65 5.11 -8.78 1.03
C VAL A 65 4.54 -7.94 2.18
N MET A 66 5.14 -6.76 2.43
CA MET A 66 4.69 -5.80 3.44
C MET A 66 3.85 -4.69 2.81
N VAL A 67 2.59 -4.58 3.23
CA VAL A 67 1.63 -3.55 2.79
C VAL A 67 1.32 -2.62 3.96
N VAL A 68 1.58 -1.33 3.80
CA VAL A 68 1.42 -0.33 4.85
C VAL A 68 0.30 0.64 4.51
N ASP A 69 -0.66 0.76 5.41
CA ASP A 69 -1.64 1.85 5.40
C ASP A 69 -1.05 3.07 6.10
N GLY A 70 -0.67 4.08 5.30
CA GLY A 70 -0.12 5.35 5.74
C GLY A 70 -1.15 6.47 5.86
N ALA A 71 -2.45 6.15 5.85
CA ALA A 71 -3.50 7.16 5.81
C ALA A 71 -3.48 8.13 7.01
N GLN A 72 -2.99 7.68 8.16
CA GLN A 72 -2.84 8.54 9.34
C GLN A 72 -1.39 9.01 9.57
N SER A 73 -0.39 8.32 9.08
CA SER A 73 1.00 8.76 9.25
C SER A 73 1.35 9.90 8.31
N THR A 74 1.00 9.80 7.03
CA THR A 74 1.39 10.78 6.01
C THR A 74 1.01 12.23 6.35
N PRO A 75 -0.17 12.56 6.91
CA PRO A 75 -0.51 13.94 7.27
C PRO A 75 0.14 14.43 8.58
N HIS A 76 0.75 13.57 9.37
CA HIS A 76 1.16 13.92 10.74
C HIS A 76 2.64 13.71 11.04
N MET A 77 3.37 12.99 10.18
CA MET A 77 4.78 12.70 10.39
C MET A 77 5.52 12.53 9.06
N ARG A 78 6.83 12.76 9.10
CA ARG A 78 7.67 12.46 7.94
C ARG A 78 7.72 10.95 7.71
N VAL A 79 7.38 10.52 6.51
CA VAL A 79 7.43 9.12 6.08
C VAL A 79 8.53 8.95 5.05
N ASP A 80 9.38 7.96 5.24
CA ASP A 80 10.35 7.48 4.27
C ASP A 80 10.04 6.00 3.99
N VAL A 81 9.46 5.73 2.83
CA VAL A 81 9.04 4.37 2.44
C VAL A 81 10.21 3.42 2.24
N THR A 82 11.40 3.97 1.90
CA THR A 82 12.63 3.20 1.76
C THR A 82 13.17 2.78 3.13
N ASP A 83 13.17 3.69 4.09
CA ASP A 83 13.59 3.40 5.47
C ASP A 83 12.63 2.42 6.16
N LEU A 84 11.33 2.52 5.89
CA LEU A 84 10.31 1.57 6.36
C LEU A 84 10.45 0.18 5.72
N ASP A 85 11.15 0.09 4.60
CA ASP A 85 11.23 -1.11 3.75
C ASP A 85 9.84 -1.66 3.37
N ALA A 86 8.87 -0.73 3.15
CA ALA A 86 7.54 -1.09 2.71
C ALA A 86 7.55 -1.54 1.25
N ASP A 87 6.91 -2.66 0.94
CA ASP A 87 6.73 -3.09 -0.45
C ASP A 87 5.60 -2.31 -1.13
N PHE A 88 4.55 -2.02 -0.35
CA PHE A 88 3.47 -1.11 -0.73
C PHE A 88 3.16 -0.15 0.41
N PHE A 89 2.89 1.11 0.06
CA PHE A 89 2.46 2.13 1.00
C PHE A 89 1.33 2.95 0.37
N ALA A 90 0.20 3.06 1.07
CA ALA A 90 -0.97 3.74 0.55
C ALA A 90 -1.45 4.84 1.48
N PHE A 91 -1.90 5.97 0.92
CA PHE A 91 -2.56 7.02 1.68
C PHE A 91 -3.63 7.76 0.88
N SER A 92 -4.54 8.43 1.58
CA SER A 92 -5.63 9.21 1.01
C SER A 92 -5.31 10.69 1.05
N GLY A 93 -5.45 11.37 -0.09
CA GLY A 93 -5.13 12.80 -0.22
C GLY A 93 -5.95 13.71 0.69
N HIS A 94 -7.25 13.41 0.91
CA HIS A 94 -8.12 14.26 1.74
C HIS A 94 -7.67 14.38 3.20
N LYS A 95 -6.90 13.44 3.72
CA LYS A 95 -6.30 13.53 5.05
C LYS A 95 -5.06 14.42 5.07
N LEU A 96 -4.44 14.63 3.91
CA LEU A 96 -3.30 15.52 3.70
C LEU A 96 -3.72 16.89 3.13
N LEU A 97 -4.93 17.37 3.44
CA LEU A 97 -5.49 18.64 2.97
C LEU A 97 -5.75 18.72 1.45
N ALA A 98 -5.60 17.63 0.72
CA ALA A 98 -5.91 17.56 -0.70
C ALA A 98 -7.42 17.36 -0.97
N PRO A 99 -7.90 17.56 -2.20
CA PRO A 99 -9.27 17.22 -2.57
C PRO A 99 -9.64 15.77 -2.29
N MET A 100 -10.94 15.52 -2.07
CA MET A 100 -11.45 14.14 -2.01
C MET A 100 -11.32 13.44 -3.37
N GLY A 101 -11.24 12.11 -3.34
CA GLY A 101 -11.21 11.28 -4.56
C GLY A 101 -9.84 11.13 -5.18
N ILE A 102 -8.77 11.50 -4.45
CA ILE A 102 -7.38 11.21 -4.85
C ILE A 102 -6.62 10.59 -3.69
N GLY A 103 -5.68 9.72 -4.04
CA GLY A 103 -4.75 9.08 -3.11
C GLY A 103 -3.54 8.57 -3.86
N VAL A 104 -2.60 8.01 -3.14
CA VAL A 104 -1.35 7.47 -3.70
C VAL A 104 -1.15 6.05 -3.22
N LEU A 105 -0.71 5.19 -4.13
CA LEU A 105 -0.13 3.89 -3.84
C LEU A 105 1.33 3.91 -4.33
N TYR A 106 2.25 3.83 -3.39
CA TYR A 106 3.64 3.48 -3.66
C TYR A 106 3.77 1.96 -3.73
N GLY A 107 4.60 1.47 -4.63
CA GLY A 107 5.00 0.06 -4.69
C GLY A 107 6.43 -0.08 -5.19
N LYS A 108 7.15 -1.08 -4.71
CA LYS A 108 8.49 -1.42 -5.24
C LYS A 108 8.37 -1.82 -6.71
N GLU A 109 9.22 -1.24 -7.56
CA GLU A 109 9.16 -1.38 -9.02
C GLU A 109 9.19 -2.85 -9.46
N GLU A 110 10.08 -3.65 -8.88
CA GLU A 110 10.22 -5.08 -9.21
C GLU A 110 8.99 -5.93 -8.87
N ILE A 111 8.13 -5.44 -7.98
CA ILE A 111 6.84 -6.08 -7.67
C ILE A 111 5.79 -5.60 -8.66
N LEU A 112 5.71 -4.27 -8.87
CA LEU A 112 4.76 -3.66 -9.79
C LEU A 112 4.92 -4.19 -11.22
N GLU A 113 6.15 -4.40 -11.68
CA GLU A 113 6.41 -4.96 -13.02
C GLU A 113 5.77 -6.34 -13.22
N LYS A 114 5.78 -7.17 -12.18
CA LYS A 114 5.23 -8.54 -12.23
C LYS A 114 3.71 -8.58 -12.03
N MET A 115 3.11 -7.51 -11.52
CA MET A 115 1.67 -7.47 -11.28
C MET A 115 0.90 -7.19 -12.58
N PRO A 116 -0.23 -7.88 -12.82
CA PRO A 116 -1.16 -7.47 -13.86
C PRO A 116 -1.84 -6.15 -13.46
N PRO A 117 -2.33 -5.35 -14.42
CA PRO A 117 -3.13 -4.18 -14.11
C PRO A 117 -4.42 -4.58 -13.39
N PHE A 118 -4.90 -3.71 -12.49
CA PHE A 118 -6.13 -3.94 -11.74
C PHE A 118 -7.37 -3.54 -12.55
N LEU A 119 -7.28 -2.43 -13.29
CA LEU A 119 -8.33 -1.93 -14.19
C LEU A 119 -7.80 -1.90 -15.61
N SER A 120 -8.71 -1.88 -16.58
CA SER A 120 -8.38 -1.71 -17.99
C SER A 120 -9.11 -0.46 -18.54
N GLY A 121 -8.45 0.26 -19.46
CA GLY A 121 -8.97 1.48 -20.06
C GLY A 121 -7.99 2.11 -21.03
N GLY A 122 -8.22 3.32 -21.45
CA GLY A 122 -7.28 4.11 -22.24
C GLY A 122 -6.01 4.41 -21.44
N GLU A 123 -4.96 4.83 -22.10
CA GLU A 123 -3.65 5.27 -21.58
C GLU A 123 -2.79 4.14 -20.98
N MET A 124 -3.39 3.07 -20.43
CA MET A 124 -2.67 1.97 -19.77
C MET A 124 -2.27 0.83 -20.70
N ILE A 125 -2.63 0.90 -21.98
CA ILE A 125 -2.37 -0.07 -23.05
C ILE A 125 -1.42 0.54 -24.06
N ASP A 126 -0.34 -0.18 -24.42
CA ASP A 126 0.54 0.17 -25.52
C ASP A 126 -0.06 -0.29 -26.86
N SER A 127 -0.45 -1.57 -26.93
CA SER A 127 -1.09 -2.13 -28.12
C SER A 127 -2.14 -3.18 -27.76
N VAL A 128 -3.14 -3.35 -28.63
CA VAL A 128 -4.24 -4.29 -28.43
C VAL A 128 -4.59 -5.01 -29.73
N THR A 129 -4.87 -6.30 -29.62
CA THR A 129 -5.46 -7.13 -30.69
C THR A 129 -6.82 -7.65 -30.24
N ARG A 130 -7.46 -8.50 -31.06
CA ARG A 130 -8.73 -9.14 -30.67
C ARG A 130 -8.61 -10.10 -29.48
N THR A 131 -7.42 -10.60 -29.21
CA THR A 131 -7.20 -11.68 -28.23
C THR A 131 -6.08 -11.40 -27.23
N SER A 132 -5.37 -10.27 -27.39
CA SER A 132 -4.24 -9.93 -26.53
C SER A 132 -4.09 -8.41 -26.35
N ALA A 133 -3.43 -8.01 -25.27
CA ALA A 133 -3.05 -6.64 -25.02
C ALA A 133 -1.61 -6.60 -24.49
N VAL A 134 -0.86 -5.59 -24.91
CA VAL A 134 0.41 -5.19 -24.30
C VAL A 134 0.15 -3.95 -23.49
N TYR A 135 0.56 -3.99 -22.24
CA TYR A 135 0.34 -2.87 -21.31
C TYR A 135 1.45 -1.85 -21.41
N ALA A 136 1.14 -0.61 -21.11
CA ALA A 136 2.11 0.47 -21.03
C ALA A 136 3.13 0.21 -19.89
N GLU A 137 4.24 0.93 -19.95
CA GLU A 137 5.25 0.92 -18.88
C GLU A 137 4.70 1.52 -17.56
N LEU A 138 5.37 1.25 -16.46
CA LEU A 138 5.08 1.88 -15.18
C LEU A 138 5.32 3.40 -15.26
N PRO A 139 4.50 4.21 -14.62
CA PRO A 139 3.32 3.88 -13.79
C PRO A 139 2.03 3.70 -14.60
N HIS A 140 2.01 4.02 -15.90
CA HIS A 140 0.82 4.09 -16.76
C HIS A 140 0.03 2.78 -16.79
N LYS A 141 0.70 1.63 -16.65
CA LYS A 141 0.06 0.31 -16.56
C LYS A 141 -1.07 0.25 -15.52
N PHE A 142 -1.01 1.06 -14.47
CA PHE A 142 -2.01 1.10 -13.39
C PHE A 142 -2.93 2.33 -13.45
N GLU A 143 -2.76 3.20 -14.46
CA GLU A 143 -3.51 4.45 -14.64
C GLU A 143 -4.57 4.29 -15.75
N ALA A 144 -5.62 3.50 -15.46
CA ALA A 144 -6.65 3.18 -16.46
C ALA A 144 -7.67 4.31 -16.67
N GLY A 145 -7.75 4.81 -17.90
CA GLY A 145 -8.67 5.86 -18.32
C GLY A 145 -8.13 7.27 -18.03
N THR A 146 -8.96 8.28 -18.30
CA THR A 146 -8.58 9.69 -18.08
C THR A 146 -8.27 9.93 -16.60
N VAL A 147 -7.06 10.37 -16.32
CA VAL A 147 -6.56 10.61 -14.95
C VAL A 147 -7.26 11.80 -14.29
N ASN A 148 -7.37 11.78 -12.96
CA ASN A 148 -7.90 12.89 -12.17
C ASN A 148 -6.86 14.01 -12.05
N ALA A 149 -6.64 14.75 -13.13
CA ALA A 149 -5.65 15.82 -13.21
C ALA A 149 -5.91 16.95 -12.18
N ALA A 150 -7.18 17.31 -11.97
CA ALA A 150 -7.54 18.33 -10.98
C ALA A 150 -7.20 17.87 -9.54
N GLY A 151 -7.52 16.62 -9.21
CA GLY A 151 -7.14 16.01 -7.93
C GLY A 151 -5.63 15.95 -7.74
N ALA A 152 -4.88 15.59 -8.80
CA ALA A 152 -3.42 15.53 -8.74
C ALA A 152 -2.79 16.91 -8.51
N ALA A 153 -3.28 17.96 -9.18
CA ALA A 153 -2.87 19.34 -8.95
C ALA A 153 -3.14 19.79 -7.51
N GLY A 154 -4.32 19.45 -6.97
CA GLY A 154 -4.67 19.74 -5.58
C GLY A 154 -3.82 18.96 -4.57
N LEU A 155 -3.49 17.69 -4.86
CA LEU A 155 -2.61 16.89 -4.02
C LEU A 155 -1.18 17.46 -4.01
N LYS A 156 -0.67 17.88 -5.18
CA LYS A 156 0.62 18.56 -5.26
C LYS A 156 0.65 19.81 -4.37
N ALA A 157 -0.37 20.67 -4.48
CA ALA A 157 -0.46 21.87 -3.64
C ALA A 157 -0.49 21.55 -2.14
N ALA A 158 -1.18 20.47 -1.75
CA ALA A 158 -1.22 20.01 -0.37
C ALA A 158 0.15 19.50 0.13
N ILE A 159 0.89 18.78 -0.71
CA ILE A 159 2.25 18.30 -0.41
C ILE A 159 3.23 19.47 -0.28
N ASP A 160 3.13 20.48 -1.15
CA ASP A 160 4.00 21.66 -1.11
C ASP A 160 3.73 22.54 0.14
N TYR A 161 2.52 22.43 0.72
CA TYR A 161 2.12 23.18 1.92
C TYR A 161 2.58 22.53 3.23
N ASN A 162 2.64 21.20 3.30
CA ASN A 162 3.01 20.45 4.49
C ASN A 162 4.54 20.25 4.61
#